data_ebd7177f2360f9f2cea6bb394cad3733
#
_entry.id   ebd7177f2360f9f2cea6bb394cad3733
#
_cell.length_a   1.000
_cell.length_b   1.000
_cell.length_c   1.000
_cell.angle_alpha   90.00
_cell.angle_beta   90.00
_cell.angle_gamma   90.00
#
_symmetry.space_group_name_H-M   'P 1'
#
loop_
_entity.id
_entity.type
_entity.pdbx_description
1 polymer ?
#
loop_
_entity_poly.entity_id
_entity_poly.type
_entity_poly.pdbx_seq_one_letter_code
_entity_poly.pdbx_strand_id
1 'polypeptide(L)'
;MSGDTIFGQIIRREIPANIVYEDDLCLAFRDIAPQAPIHILVIPKQPIPSLAAVTPEDKEVLGHLMLTIQRIADQEGLTETGYRVVTNIGTDGGQTVFHLHFHLMGGRGMHWPPG
;
A
#
# COMPACT_ATOMS: atom_id res chain seq x y z
N MET A 1 -6.60 4.19 21.24
CA MET A 1 -5.56 4.79 20.48
C MET A 1 -5.58 4.35 19.04
N SER A 2 -5.94 5.24 18.24
CA SER A 2 -6.29 4.91 16.87
C SER A 2 -5.10 4.58 16.00
N GLY A 3 -3.90 4.93 16.37
CA GLY A 3 -2.76 4.80 15.47
C GLY A 3 -2.01 3.50 15.57
N ASP A 4 -2.42 2.60 16.46
CA ASP A 4 -1.59 1.44 16.72
C ASP A 4 -2.10 0.21 15.97
N THR A 5 -1.85 0.20 14.67
CA THR A 5 -2.20 -0.92 13.81
C THR A 5 -0.99 -1.82 13.62
N ILE A 6 -1.23 -2.99 13.00
CA ILE A 6 -0.13 -3.89 12.63
C ILE A 6 0.86 -3.19 11.69
N PHE A 7 0.38 -2.28 10.83
CA PHE A 7 1.28 -1.54 9.94
C PHE A 7 2.13 -0.53 10.72
N GLY A 8 1.55 0.11 11.74
CA GLY A 8 2.34 0.94 12.63
C GLY A 8 3.44 0.16 13.32
N GLN A 9 3.14 -1.07 13.73
CA GLN A 9 4.13 -1.94 14.36
C GLN A 9 5.24 -2.34 13.39
N ILE A 10 4.91 -2.56 12.13
CA ILE A 10 5.92 -2.84 11.10
C ILE A 10 6.82 -1.62 10.91
N ILE A 11 6.25 -0.42 10.84
CA ILE A 11 7.02 0.81 10.70
C ILE A 11 8.03 0.96 11.84
N ARG A 12 7.62 0.63 13.06
CA ARG A 12 8.49 0.74 14.23
C ARG A 12 9.40 -0.47 14.43
N ARG A 13 9.39 -1.42 13.52
CA ARG A 13 10.22 -2.63 13.60
C ARG A 13 9.86 -3.51 14.80
N GLU A 14 8.63 -3.43 15.28
CA GLU A 14 8.16 -4.28 16.39
C GLU A 14 7.78 -5.66 15.91
N ILE A 15 7.38 -5.80 14.64
CA ILE A 15 7.13 -7.09 14.01
C ILE A 15 7.85 -7.13 12.66
N PRO A 16 8.25 -8.31 12.19
CA PRO A 16 9.00 -8.42 10.95
C PRO A 16 8.12 -8.26 9.71
N ALA A 17 8.73 -7.84 8.61
CA ALA A 17 8.11 -7.79 7.30
C ALA A 17 9.18 -7.90 6.23
N ASN A 18 8.79 -8.35 5.04
CA ASN A 18 9.69 -8.43 3.90
C ASN A 18 9.65 -7.09 3.17
N ILE A 19 10.52 -6.17 3.60
CA ILE A 19 10.53 -4.80 3.11
C ILE A 19 11.22 -4.75 1.76
N VAL A 20 10.57 -4.11 0.79
CA VAL A 20 11.13 -3.94 -0.57
C VAL A 20 11.57 -2.51 -0.84
N TYR A 21 11.07 -1.54 -0.07
CA TYR A 21 11.45 -0.15 -0.23
C TYR A 21 11.12 0.64 1.03
N GLU A 22 11.93 1.63 1.34
CA GLU A 22 11.69 2.49 2.49
C GLU A 22 12.37 3.83 2.29
N ASP A 23 11.71 4.91 2.67
CA ASP A 23 12.31 6.24 2.78
C ASP A 23 11.67 6.97 3.96
N ASP A 24 11.92 8.27 4.09
CA ASP A 24 11.42 9.06 5.22
C ASP A 24 9.90 9.14 5.26
N LEU A 25 9.23 9.00 4.11
CA LEU A 25 7.80 9.22 4.01
C LEU A 25 6.99 7.93 3.92
N CYS A 26 7.58 6.84 3.44
CA CYS A 26 6.79 5.63 3.18
C CYS A 26 7.61 4.37 3.35
N LEU A 27 6.87 3.25 3.38
CA LEU A 27 7.42 1.91 3.51
C LEU A 27 6.64 1.00 2.58
N ALA A 28 7.32 0.07 1.93
CA ALA A 28 6.68 -0.93 1.09
C ALA A 28 7.19 -2.31 1.47
N PHE A 29 6.26 -3.27 1.57
CA PHE A 29 6.60 -4.63 1.97
C PHE A 29 5.64 -5.62 1.32
N ARG A 30 6.10 -6.88 1.19
CA ARG A 30 5.29 -7.91 0.53
C ARG A 30 4.17 -8.37 1.45
N ASP A 31 2.97 -8.57 0.88
CA ASP A 31 1.84 -9.10 1.62
C ASP A 31 2.12 -10.57 1.98
N ILE A 32 1.85 -10.94 3.23
CA ILE A 32 2.10 -12.32 3.69
C ILE A 32 1.04 -13.29 3.19
N ALA A 33 -0.09 -12.78 2.67
CA ALA A 33 -1.15 -13.58 2.08
C ALA A 33 -1.41 -13.08 0.67
N PRO A 34 -0.44 -13.25 -0.25
CA PRO A 34 -0.51 -12.60 -1.56
C PRO A 34 -1.67 -13.11 -2.39
N GLN A 35 -2.34 -12.18 -3.07
CA GLN A 35 -3.45 -12.49 -3.96
C GLN A 35 -3.02 -12.45 -5.42
N ALA A 36 -1.73 -12.27 -5.68
CA ALA A 36 -1.14 -12.25 -7.00
C ALA A 36 0.34 -12.63 -6.85
N PRO A 37 1.03 -13.06 -7.93
CA PRO A 37 2.46 -13.37 -7.85
C PRO A 37 3.29 -12.23 -7.29
N ILE A 38 2.95 -10.98 -7.63
CA ILE A 38 3.51 -9.79 -7.01
C ILE A 38 2.36 -9.11 -6.25
N HIS A 39 2.52 -8.98 -4.94
CA HIS A 39 1.53 -8.31 -4.09
C HIS A 39 2.28 -7.56 -3.00
N ILE A 40 2.39 -6.25 -3.17
CA ILE A 40 3.16 -5.38 -2.30
C ILE A 40 2.24 -4.33 -1.71
N LEU A 41 2.40 -4.05 -0.43
CA LEU A 41 1.67 -3.00 0.27
C LEU A 41 2.57 -1.78 0.39
N VAL A 42 2.03 -0.62 0.01
CA VAL A 42 2.77 0.65 0.10
C VAL A 42 2.00 1.55 1.06
N ILE A 43 2.68 1.99 2.12
CA ILE A 43 2.05 2.73 3.20
C ILE A 43 2.83 4.00 3.52
N PRO A 44 2.15 5.08 3.95
CA PRO A 44 2.86 6.22 4.51
C PRO A 44 3.33 5.90 5.93
N LYS A 45 4.41 6.53 6.36
CA LYS A 45 4.83 6.42 7.75
C LYS A 45 3.93 7.23 8.66
N GLN A 46 3.31 8.28 8.14
CA GLN A 46 2.32 9.06 8.87
C GLN A 46 1.07 8.20 9.10
N PRO A 47 0.52 8.18 10.32
CA PRO A 47 -0.63 7.30 10.64
C PRO A 47 -1.96 7.87 10.13
N ILE A 48 -2.17 7.83 8.83
CA ILE A 48 -3.42 8.23 8.19
C ILE A 48 -4.33 7.02 8.15
N PRO A 49 -5.55 7.07 8.72
CA PRO A 49 -6.40 5.86 8.78
C PRO A 49 -6.86 5.33 7.42
N SER A 50 -7.21 6.21 6.49
CA SER A 50 -7.66 5.81 5.15
C SER A 50 -7.65 7.02 4.23
N LEU A 51 -7.94 6.76 2.96
CA LEU A 51 -8.07 7.85 1.99
C LEU A 51 -9.18 8.82 2.37
N ALA A 52 -10.21 8.35 3.09
CA ALA A 52 -11.29 9.23 3.53
C ALA A 52 -10.84 10.27 4.56
N ALA A 53 -9.70 10.06 5.21
CA ALA A 53 -9.21 10.94 6.27
C ALA A 53 -8.16 11.94 5.79
N VAL A 54 -7.75 11.88 4.51
CA VAL A 54 -6.72 12.80 4.01
C VAL A 54 -7.28 14.19 3.81
N THR A 55 -6.40 15.17 3.87
CA THR A 55 -6.71 16.58 3.63
C THR A 55 -5.78 17.12 2.55
N PRO A 56 -6.01 18.34 2.04
CA PRO A 56 -5.08 18.95 1.09
C PRO A 56 -3.65 19.06 1.59
N GLU A 57 -3.45 19.05 2.90
CA GLU A 57 -2.12 19.09 3.50
C GLU A 57 -1.35 17.78 3.26
N ASP A 58 -2.04 16.72 2.91
CA ASP A 58 -1.41 15.42 2.65
C ASP A 58 -1.02 15.26 1.18
N LYS A 59 -1.11 16.31 0.38
CA LYS A 59 -0.87 16.23 -1.06
C LYS A 59 0.52 15.68 -1.36
N GLU A 60 1.53 16.12 -0.63
CA GLU A 60 2.91 15.69 -0.89
C GLU A 60 3.09 14.21 -0.62
N VAL A 61 2.60 13.73 0.53
CA VAL A 61 2.77 12.32 0.87
C VAL A 61 1.97 11.43 -0.07
N LEU A 62 0.77 11.86 -0.49
CA LEU A 62 -0.03 11.08 -1.42
C LEU A 62 0.63 10.99 -2.79
N GLY A 63 1.16 12.08 -3.30
CA GLY A 63 1.90 12.07 -4.55
C GLY A 63 3.14 11.21 -4.45
N HIS A 64 3.83 11.28 -3.33
CA HIS A 64 5.02 10.47 -3.09
C HIS A 64 4.68 8.98 -3.10
N LEU A 65 3.56 8.59 -2.49
CA LEU A 65 3.11 7.19 -2.50
C LEU A 65 2.85 6.71 -3.93
N MET A 66 2.20 7.53 -4.75
CA MET A 66 1.89 7.15 -6.13
C MET A 66 3.17 6.97 -6.95
N LEU A 67 4.12 7.89 -6.80
CA LEU A 67 5.39 7.79 -7.51
C LEU A 67 6.21 6.60 -7.03
N THR A 68 6.15 6.29 -5.74
CA THR A 68 6.83 5.12 -5.18
C THR A 68 6.24 3.83 -5.74
N ILE A 69 4.91 3.75 -5.82
CA ILE A 69 4.23 2.59 -6.41
C ILE A 69 4.68 2.38 -7.85
N GLN A 70 4.73 3.45 -8.64
CA GLN A 70 5.16 3.37 -10.03
C GLN A 70 6.60 2.84 -10.13
N ARG A 71 7.49 3.34 -9.27
CA ARG A 71 8.89 2.92 -9.27
C ARG A 71 9.02 1.45 -8.89
N ILE A 72 8.29 1.01 -7.86
CA ILE A 72 8.33 -0.40 -7.42
C ILE A 72 7.78 -1.30 -8.53
N ALA A 73 6.66 -0.91 -9.15
CA ALA A 73 6.09 -1.68 -10.25
C ALA A 73 7.10 -1.87 -11.38
N ASP A 74 7.84 -0.81 -11.71
CA ASP A 74 8.86 -0.89 -12.75
C ASP A 74 10.00 -1.83 -12.34
N GLN A 75 10.45 -1.73 -11.10
CA GLN A 75 11.51 -2.60 -10.58
C GLN A 75 11.09 -4.07 -10.55
N GLU A 76 9.80 -4.34 -10.30
CA GLU A 76 9.27 -5.71 -10.27
C GLU A 76 8.92 -6.22 -11.66
N GLY A 77 9.16 -5.44 -12.71
CA GLY A 77 8.93 -5.88 -14.08
C GLY A 77 7.48 -5.86 -14.51
N LEU A 78 6.64 -5.04 -13.88
CA LEU A 78 5.20 -5.05 -14.14
C LEU A 78 4.74 -4.02 -15.16
N THR A 79 5.62 -3.09 -15.56
CA THR A 79 5.21 -1.95 -16.37
C THR A 79 4.68 -2.37 -17.74
N GLU A 80 5.31 -3.35 -18.38
CA GLU A 80 4.89 -3.78 -19.72
C GLU A 80 3.56 -4.50 -19.74
N THR A 81 3.39 -5.45 -18.81
CA THR A 81 2.17 -6.27 -18.81
C THR A 81 1.03 -5.61 -18.03
N GLY A 82 1.36 -4.66 -17.16
CA GLY A 82 0.36 -3.94 -16.38
C GLY A 82 0.17 -4.50 -15.00
N TYR A 83 -0.54 -3.74 -14.18
CA TYR A 83 -0.77 -4.09 -12.79
C TYR A 83 -1.98 -3.34 -12.28
N ARG A 84 -2.45 -3.71 -11.11
CA ARG A 84 -3.59 -3.06 -10.48
C ARG A 84 -3.16 -2.47 -9.14
N VAL A 85 -3.68 -1.27 -8.85
CA VAL A 85 -3.45 -0.59 -7.58
C VAL A 85 -4.80 -0.43 -6.91
N VAL A 86 -4.91 -0.87 -5.66
CA VAL A 86 -6.18 -0.86 -4.92
C VAL A 86 -5.94 -0.26 -3.55
N THR A 87 -6.85 0.62 -3.12
CA THR A 87 -6.95 0.99 -1.71
C THR A 87 -8.39 0.79 -1.27
N ASN A 88 -8.56 0.27 -0.06
CA ASN A 88 -9.87 -0.04 0.50
C ASN A 88 -10.21 1.02 1.55
N ILE A 89 -11.44 1.53 1.50
CA ILE A 89 -11.89 2.59 2.40
C ILE A 89 -13.16 2.13 3.10
N GLY A 90 -13.13 2.06 4.42
CA GLY A 90 -14.30 1.77 5.22
C GLY A 90 -14.81 0.36 5.08
N THR A 91 -15.98 0.12 5.69
CA THR A 91 -16.57 -1.22 5.78
C THR A 91 -16.97 -1.76 4.40
N ASP A 92 -17.69 -0.96 3.62
CA ASP A 92 -18.13 -1.40 2.29
C ASP A 92 -16.96 -1.54 1.33
N GLY A 93 -15.87 -0.82 1.57
CA GLY A 93 -14.67 -0.95 0.77
C GLY A 93 -13.79 -2.14 1.15
N GLY A 94 -14.16 -2.84 2.22
CA GLY A 94 -13.40 -4.01 2.66
C GLY A 94 -12.12 -3.68 3.42
N GLN A 95 -12.04 -2.51 4.03
CA GLN A 95 -10.85 -2.13 4.78
C GLN A 95 -10.77 -2.91 6.10
N THR A 96 -9.65 -3.59 6.32
CA THR A 96 -9.44 -4.38 7.54
C THR A 96 -8.36 -3.81 8.45
N VAL A 97 -7.42 -3.05 7.91
CA VAL A 97 -6.37 -2.39 8.69
C VAL A 97 -6.53 -0.89 8.49
N PHE A 98 -6.68 -0.15 9.59
CA PHE A 98 -6.99 1.28 9.54
C PHE A 98 -5.73 2.13 9.60
N HIS A 99 -4.85 1.85 8.67
CA HIS A 99 -3.69 2.62 8.29
C HIS A 99 -3.67 2.61 6.77
N LEU A 100 -3.70 3.78 6.16
CA LEU A 100 -3.77 3.92 4.70
C LEU A 100 -2.74 3.01 4.02
N HIS A 101 -3.20 2.23 3.06
CA HIS A 101 -2.30 1.36 2.30
C HIS A 101 -2.84 1.15 0.90
N PHE A 102 -1.92 0.97 -0.03
CA PHE A 102 -2.23 0.66 -1.41
C PHE A 102 -1.67 -0.72 -1.72
N HIS A 103 -2.54 -1.57 -2.29
CA HIS A 103 -2.11 -2.86 -2.80
C HIS A 103 -1.59 -2.67 -4.22
N LEU A 104 -0.36 -3.07 -4.46
CA LEU A 104 0.22 -3.15 -5.80
C LEU A 104 0.24 -4.62 -6.17
N MET A 105 -0.56 -5.01 -7.17
CA MET A 105 -0.71 -6.42 -7.55
C MET A 105 -0.44 -6.60 -9.04
N GLY A 106 0.33 -7.61 -9.38
CA GLY A 106 0.65 -7.91 -10.76
C GLY A 106 1.16 -9.32 -10.93
N GLY A 107 1.51 -9.66 -12.17
CA GLY A 107 2.02 -10.99 -12.50
C GLY A 107 0.94 -11.96 -12.93
N ARG A 108 -0.32 -11.51 -13.02
CA ARG A 108 -1.44 -12.27 -13.58
C ARG A 108 -2.49 -11.31 -14.10
N GLY A 109 -3.39 -11.82 -14.93
CA GLY A 109 -4.52 -11.00 -15.38
C GLY A 109 -5.48 -10.69 -14.24
N MET A 110 -6.04 -9.50 -14.26
CA MET A 110 -7.06 -9.06 -13.32
C MET A 110 -8.36 -8.92 -14.10
N HIS A 111 -9.48 -9.12 -13.43
CA HIS A 111 -10.78 -9.12 -14.07
C HIS A 111 -11.56 -7.86 -13.76
N TRP A 112 -12.59 -7.63 -14.54
CA TRP A 112 -13.55 -6.57 -14.30
C TRP A 112 -14.96 -7.17 -14.28
N PRO A 113 -15.82 -6.86 -13.29
CA PRO A 113 -15.63 -5.84 -12.23
C PRO A 113 -14.58 -6.26 -11.19
N PRO A 114 -14.03 -5.28 -10.45
CA PRO A 114 -12.90 -5.54 -9.56
C PRO A 114 -13.29 -6.20 -8.23
N GLY A 115 -14.55 -6.37 -7.98
CA GLY A 115 -14.99 -6.97 -6.73
C GLY A 115 -16.22 -7.83 -6.84
#